data_6846852fc8352db95e558115db8fb5ae
#
_entry.id   6846852fc8352db95e558115db8fb5ae
#
_cell.length_a   1.000
_cell.length_b   1.000
_cell.length_c   1.000
_cell.angle_alpha   90.00
_cell.angle_beta   90.00
_cell.angle_gamma   90.00
#
_symmetry.space_group_name_H-M   'P 1'
#
loop_
_entity.id
_entity.type
_entity.pdbx_description
1 polymer ?
#
loop_
_entity_poly.entity_id
_entity_poly.type
_entity_poly.pdbx_seq_one_letter_code
_entity_poly.pdbx_strand_id
1 'polypeptide(L)'
;MNVDKFDAAVVAYGDNYADALSGSYLAKVNNAPLLLINEHNMQGALDFIRNNVKAGKSSKVYLLGGRAVMPELMRTKLEDSYTVKRLSGDDRFATNIAILKEAGVTNEEIII
;
A
#
# COMPACT_ATOMS: atom_id res chain seq x y z
N MET A 1 -14.46 13.42 -20.87
CA MET A 1 -13.43 12.41 -20.80
C MET A 1 -13.41 11.72 -19.44
N ASN A 2 -13.39 10.48 -19.47
CA ASN A 2 -13.35 9.73 -18.22
C ASN A 2 -11.95 9.67 -17.67
N VAL A 3 -11.85 9.96 -16.40
CA VAL A 3 -10.60 9.71 -15.71
C VAL A 3 -10.58 8.22 -15.39
N ASP A 4 -9.59 7.55 -15.91
CA ASP A 4 -9.46 6.14 -15.62
C ASP A 4 -9.12 5.95 -14.16
N LYS A 5 -9.81 5.03 -13.53
CA LYS A 5 -9.52 4.70 -12.15
C LYS A 5 -8.26 3.84 -12.10
N PHE A 6 -7.61 3.89 -10.95
CA PHE A 6 -6.42 3.07 -10.73
C PHE A 6 -6.80 1.60 -10.53
N ASP A 7 -5.88 0.72 -10.87
CA ASP A 7 -6.04 -0.71 -10.62
C ASP A 7 -5.41 -1.15 -9.31
N ALA A 8 -4.77 -0.23 -8.62
CA ALA A 8 -4.09 -0.53 -7.36
C ALA A 8 -3.91 0.74 -6.56
N ALA A 9 -3.67 0.58 -5.28
CA ALA A 9 -3.29 1.67 -4.39
C ALA A 9 -2.29 1.13 -3.37
N VAL A 10 -1.40 1.99 -2.91
CA VAL A 10 -0.43 1.65 -1.88
C VAL A 10 -0.68 2.56 -0.69
N VAL A 11 -0.82 1.97 0.50
CA VAL A 11 -1.12 2.72 1.72
C VAL A 11 0.01 2.51 2.72
N ALA A 12 0.61 3.59 3.17
CA ALA A 12 1.66 3.56 4.18
C ALA A 12 1.28 4.46 5.35
N TYR A 13 1.79 4.15 6.52
CA TYR A 13 1.56 5.01 7.68
C TYR A 13 2.56 6.17 7.64
N GLY A 14 2.04 7.38 7.77
CA GLY A 14 2.83 8.58 7.56
C GLY A 14 4.04 8.74 8.47
N ASP A 15 3.98 8.16 9.67
CA ASP A 15 5.10 8.23 10.60
C ASP A 15 6.21 7.21 10.28
N ASN A 16 5.97 6.32 9.34
CA ASN A 16 6.94 5.29 8.99
C ASN A 16 7.61 5.65 7.68
N TYR A 17 8.63 6.49 7.77
CA TYR A 17 9.30 7.05 6.62
C TYR A 17 9.90 6.00 5.68
N ALA A 18 10.54 4.98 6.26
CA ALA A 18 11.18 3.95 5.45
C ALA A 18 10.17 3.17 4.61
N ASP A 19 9.03 2.84 5.20
CA ASP A 19 7.98 2.14 4.46
C ASP A 19 7.41 3.02 3.35
N ALA A 20 7.28 4.32 3.61
CA ALA A 20 6.77 5.25 2.61
C ALA A 20 7.72 5.35 1.41
N LEU A 21 9.03 5.34 1.65
CA LEU A 21 10.00 5.37 0.56
C LEU A 21 9.93 4.12 -0.29
N SER A 22 9.92 2.95 0.33
CA SER A 22 9.79 1.69 -0.40
C SER A 22 8.45 1.61 -1.11
N GLY A 23 7.40 2.09 -0.44
CA GLY A 23 6.07 2.11 -1.01
C GLY A 23 5.94 3.00 -2.22
N SER A 24 6.71 4.09 -2.29
CA SER A 24 6.66 4.96 -3.45
C SER A 24 7.18 4.24 -4.69
N TYR A 25 8.18 3.39 -4.53
CA TYR A 25 8.68 2.59 -5.63
C TYR A 25 7.63 1.56 -6.08
N LEU A 26 7.01 0.89 -5.12
CA LEU A 26 5.94 -0.07 -5.42
C LEU A 26 4.79 0.60 -6.14
N ALA A 27 4.41 1.79 -5.70
CA ALA A 27 3.33 2.54 -6.32
C ALA A 27 3.68 2.91 -7.77
N LYS A 28 4.92 3.32 -7.99
CA LYS A 28 5.37 3.68 -9.33
C LYS A 28 5.31 2.48 -10.27
N VAL A 29 5.77 1.32 -9.81
CA VAL A 29 5.78 0.11 -10.64
C VAL A 29 4.36 -0.30 -11.01
N ASN A 30 3.40 -0.08 -10.13
CA ASN A 30 2.00 -0.45 -10.37
C ASN A 30 1.17 0.68 -10.94
N ASN A 31 1.78 1.82 -11.21
CA ASN A 31 1.06 3.01 -11.67
C ASN A 31 -0.10 3.33 -10.72
N ALA A 32 0.19 3.34 -9.44
CA ALA A 32 -0.80 3.49 -8.39
C ALA A 32 -0.49 4.68 -7.49
N PRO A 33 -1.49 5.25 -6.83
CA PRO A 33 -1.23 6.31 -5.86
C PRO A 33 -0.63 5.74 -4.58
N LEU A 34 0.20 6.52 -3.93
CA LEU A 34 0.69 6.23 -2.58
C LEU A 34 -0.04 7.12 -1.61
N LEU A 35 -0.73 6.53 -0.67
CA LEU A 35 -1.48 7.26 0.35
C LEU A 35 -0.77 7.14 1.69
N LEU A 36 -0.51 8.28 2.32
CA LEU A 36 0.05 8.31 3.65
C LEU A 36 -1.08 8.57 4.63
N ILE A 37 -1.27 7.66 5.56
CA ILE A 37 -2.36 7.78 6.52
C ILE A 37 -1.82 8.01 7.93
N ASN A 38 -2.69 8.51 8.78
CA ASN A 38 -2.47 8.59 10.21
C ASN A 38 -3.81 8.31 10.89
N GLU A 39 -3.85 8.42 12.21
CA GLU A 39 -5.07 8.10 12.94
C GLU A 39 -6.22 9.07 12.67
N HIS A 40 -5.94 10.21 12.06
CA HIS A 40 -6.95 11.24 11.81
C HIS A 40 -7.51 11.21 10.39
N ASN A 41 -6.79 10.63 9.42
CA ASN A 41 -7.22 10.71 8.03
C ASN A 41 -7.52 9.35 7.39
N MET A 42 -7.65 8.30 8.20
CA MET A 42 -7.94 6.98 7.64
C MET A 42 -9.22 6.94 6.82
N GLN A 43 -10.26 7.61 7.30
CA GLN A 43 -11.53 7.63 6.57
C GLN A 43 -11.37 8.33 5.22
N GLY A 44 -10.61 9.42 5.18
CA GLY A 44 -10.35 10.12 3.93
C GLY A 44 -9.60 9.25 2.94
N ALA A 45 -8.65 8.45 3.42
CA ALA A 45 -7.91 7.53 2.55
C ALA A 45 -8.84 6.44 2.02
N LEU A 46 -9.71 5.90 2.85
CA LEU A 46 -10.68 4.90 2.41
C LEU A 46 -11.61 5.48 1.33
N ASP A 47 -12.07 6.70 1.53
CA ASP A 47 -12.93 7.36 0.56
C ASP A 47 -12.19 7.60 -0.76
N PHE A 48 -10.93 8.01 -0.68
CA PHE A 48 -10.12 8.20 -1.87
C PHE A 48 -10.00 6.89 -2.66
N ILE A 49 -9.72 5.80 -1.97
CA ILE A 49 -9.57 4.51 -2.64
C ILE A 49 -10.87 4.12 -3.33
N ARG A 50 -12.00 4.24 -2.64
CA ARG A 50 -13.29 3.86 -3.21
C ARG A 50 -13.67 4.71 -4.41
N ASN A 51 -13.26 5.97 -4.41
CA ASN A 51 -13.58 6.87 -5.51
C ASN A 51 -12.61 6.76 -6.68
N ASN A 52 -11.39 6.29 -6.45
CA ASN A 52 -10.35 6.36 -7.46
C ASN A 52 -9.75 5.01 -7.87
N VAL A 53 -10.07 3.94 -7.16
CA VAL A 53 -9.59 2.60 -7.50
C VAL A 53 -10.79 1.78 -7.96
N LYS A 54 -10.63 1.09 -9.07
CA LYS A 54 -11.72 0.27 -9.63
C LYS A 54 -12.18 -0.77 -8.63
N ALA A 55 -13.47 -0.85 -8.40
CA ALA A 55 -14.03 -1.86 -7.52
C ALA A 55 -13.86 -3.23 -8.14
N GLY A 56 -13.57 -4.23 -7.31
CA GLY A 56 -13.45 -5.61 -7.75
C GLY A 56 -12.17 -6.25 -7.25
N LYS A 57 -12.15 -7.56 -7.26
CA LYS A 57 -11.02 -8.32 -6.72
C LYS A 57 -9.80 -8.31 -7.65
N SER A 58 -9.94 -7.80 -8.86
CA SER A 58 -8.79 -7.62 -9.75
C SER A 58 -7.96 -6.40 -9.35
N SER A 59 -8.53 -5.48 -8.59
CA SER A 59 -7.79 -4.32 -8.08
C SER A 59 -7.14 -4.68 -6.75
N LYS A 60 -5.91 -4.20 -6.56
CA LYS A 60 -5.12 -4.52 -5.37
C LYS A 60 -4.89 -3.31 -4.51
N VAL A 61 -4.97 -3.49 -3.21
CA VAL A 61 -4.60 -2.47 -2.25
C VAL A 61 -3.49 -3.05 -1.38
N TYR A 62 -2.34 -2.40 -1.41
CA TYR A 62 -1.20 -2.83 -0.61
C TYR A 62 -1.17 -2.03 0.68
N LEU A 63 -1.14 -2.74 1.81
CA LEU A 63 -1.00 -2.12 3.12
C LEU A 63 0.40 -2.40 3.64
N LEU A 64 1.17 -1.35 3.86
CA LEU A 64 2.57 -1.48 4.22
C LEU A 64 2.75 -1.45 5.73
N GLY A 65 3.45 -2.46 6.24
CA GLY A 65 3.74 -2.57 7.66
C GLY A 65 2.84 -3.57 8.36
N GLY A 66 3.31 -4.03 9.52
CA GLY A 66 2.55 -4.97 10.33
C GLY A 66 1.40 -4.32 11.07
N ARG A 67 0.67 -5.11 11.84
CA ARG A 67 -0.52 -4.63 12.55
C ARG A 67 -0.23 -3.50 13.55
N ALA A 68 0.96 -3.46 14.09
CA ALA A 68 1.34 -2.41 15.02
C ALA A 68 1.49 -1.05 14.32
N VAL A 69 1.76 -1.07 13.02
CA VAL A 69 1.97 0.13 12.23
C VAL A 69 0.74 0.44 11.38
N MET A 70 0.30 -0.53 10.59
CA MET A 70 -0.83 -0.37 9.69
C MET A 70 -2.04 -1.07 10.31
N PRO A 71 -3.07 -0.33 10.71
CA PRO A 71 -4.22 -0.93 11.40
C PRO A 71 -4.94 -1.99 10.58
N GLU A 72 -5.35 -3.05 11.26
CA GLU A 72 -6.12 -4.12 10.64
C GLU A 72 -7.46 -3.63 10.12
N LEU A 73 -7.96 -2.55 10.71
CA LEU A 73 -9.22 -1.95 10.29
C LEU A 73 -9.21 -1.56 8.82
N MET A 74 -8.06 -1.09 8.32
CA MET A 74 -7.93 -0.72 6.90
C MET A 74 -8.17 -1.95 6.02
N ARG A 75 -7.59 -3.08 6.38
CA ARG A 75 -7.77 -4.32 5.63
C ARG A 75 -9.24 -4.77 5.67
N THR A 76 -9.83 -4.75 6.84
CA THR A 76 -11.20 -5.20 7.02
C THR A 76 -12.18 -4.38 6.17
N LYS A 77 -11.98 -3.08 6.10
CA LYS A 77 -12.87 -2.21 5.36
C LYS A 77 -12.69 -2.28 3.85
N LEU A 78 -11.56 -2.77 3.38
CA LEU A 78 -11.26 -2.78 1.95
C LEU A 78 -11.38 -4.16 1.32
N GLU A 79 -11.27 -5.22 2.10
CA GLU A 79 -11.21 -6.56 1.52
C GLU A 79 -12.52 -7.02 0.88
N ASP A 80 -13.63 -6.36 1.20
CA ASP A 80 -14.92 -6.68 0.55
C ASP A 80 -14.92 -6.31 -0.93
N SER A 81 -14.21 -5.26 -1.29
CA SER A 81 -14.26 -4.71 -2.63
C SER A 81 -12.96 -4.89 -3.41
N TYR A 82 -11.86 -5.16 -2.73
CA TYR A 82 -10.54 -5.24 -3.35
C TYR A 82 -9.78 -6.44 -2.84
N THR A 83 -8.72 -6.82 -3.56
CA THR A 83 -7.75 -7.77 -3.05
C THR A 83 -6.76 -6.97 -2.21
N VAL A 84 -6.75 -7.21 -0.92
CA VAL A 84 -5.88 -6.48 0.00
C VAL A 84 -4.68 -7.35 0.34
N LYS A 85 -3.49 -6.79 0.17
CA LYS A 85 -2.26 -7.49 0.47
C LYS A 85 -1.43 -6.68 1.45
N ARG A 86 -1.14 -7.27 2.59
CA ARG A 86 -0.29 -6.64 3.59
C ARG A 86 1.16 -7.06 3.35
N LEU A 87 2.05 -6.08 3.30
CA LEU A 87 3.47 -6.33 3.12
C LEU A 87 4.19 -5.93 4.40
N SER A 88 4.74 -6.91 5.09
CA SER A 88 5.42 -6.69 6.36
C SER A 88 6.44 -7.78 6.61
N GLY A 89 7.30 -7.54 7.59
CA GLY A 89 8.27 -8.50 8.05
C GLY A 89 8.42 -8.38 9.56
N ASP A 90 9.36 -9.14 10.11
CA ASP A 90 9.57 -9.18 11.57
C ASP A 90 10.09 -7.85 12.11
N ASP A 91 10.79 -7.09 11.28
CA ASP A 91 11.30 -5.79 11.67
C ASP A 91 11.20 -4.85 10.47
N ARG A 92 11.63 -3.60 10.69
CA ARG A 92 11.55 -2.57 9.66
C ARG A 92 12.33 -2.96 8.41
N PHE A 93 13.47 -3.58 8.59
CA PHE A 93 14.32 -3.99 7.49
C PHE A 93 13.62 -5.06 6.64
N ALA A 94 13.08 -6.09 7.29
CA ALA A 94 12.37 -7.15 6.58
C ALA A 94 11.13 -6.63 5.87
N THR A 95 10.43 -5.66 6.48
CA THR A 95 9.27 -5.02 5.86
C THR A 95 9.67 -4.33 4.56
N ASN A 96 10.77 -3.58 4.57
CA ASN A 96 11.23 -2.90 3.37
C ASN A 96 11.60 -3.86 2.26
N ILE A 97 12.25 -4.95 2.61
CA ILE A 97 12.59 -5.98 1.63
C ILE A 97 11.34 -6.59 1.02
N ALA A 98 10.33 -6.86 1.85
CA ALA A 98 9.07 -7.42 1.34
C ALA A 98 8.41 -6.47 0.33
N ILE A 99 8.42 -5.18 0.62
CA ILE A 99 7.84 -4.18 -0.28
C ILE A 99 8.60 -4.13 -1.60
N LEU A 100 9.92 -4.12 -1.54
CA LEU A 100 10.74 -4.05 -2.74
C LEU A 100 10.61 -5.31 -3.59
N LYS A 101 10.51 -6.48 -2.96
CA LYS A 101 10.29 -7.72 -3.70
C LYS A 101 8.95 -7.73 -4.41
N GLU A 102 7.93 -7.19 -3.76
CA GLU A 102 6.62 -7.10 -4.39
C GLU A 102 6.66 -6.17 -5.61
N ALA A 103 7.52 -5.16 -5.56
CA ALA A 103 7.71 -4.23 -6.67
C ALA A 103 8.56 -4.81 -7.79
N GLY A 104 9.08 -6.03 -7.61
CA GLY A 104 9.88 -6.67 -8.63
C GLY A 104 11.37 -6.43 -8.55
N VAL A 105 11.83 -5.81 -7.47
CA VAL A 105 13.27 -5.57 -7.27
C VAL A 105 13.91 -6.88 -6.84
N THR A 106 14.98 -7.27 -7.54
CA THR A 106 15.68 -8.50 -7.20
C THR A 106 16.61 -8.30 -6.03
N ASN A 107 17.06 -9.40 -5.44
CA ASN A 107 18.01 -9.33 -4.32
C ASN A 107 19.29 -8.60 -4.72
N GLU A 108 19.69 -8.70 -5.98
CA GLU A 108 20.90 -8.04 -6.46
C GLU A 108 20.74 -6.54 -6.53
N GLU A 109 19.51 -6.07 -6.69
CA GLU A 109 19.22 -4.64 -6.79
C GLU A 109 18.99 -3.99 -5.43
N ILE A 110 18.74 -4.80 -4.40
CA ILE A 110 18.50 -4.27 -3.07
C ILE A 110 19.84 -3.99 -2.41
N ILE A 111 20.13 -2.70 -2.27
CA ILE A 111 21.36 -2.25 -1.63
C ILE A 111 21.04 -1.96 -0.17
N ILE A 112 21.75 -2.61 0.70
CA ILE A 112 21.50 -2.51 2.13
C ILE A 112 22.64 -1.73 2.80
#